data_fe538e6c2aabf9523282545031cc650e
#
_entry.id   fe538e6c2aabf9523282545031cc650e
#
_cell.length_a   1.000
_cell.length_b   1.000
_cell.length_c   1.000
_cell.angle_alpha   90.00
_cell.angle_beta   90.00
_cell.angle_gamma   90.00
#
_symmetry.space_group_name_H-M   'P 1'
#
loop_
_entity.id
_entity.type
_entity.pdbx_description
1 polymer ?
#
loop_
_entity_poly.entity_id
_entity_poly.type
_entity_poly.pdbx_seq_one_letter_code
_entity_poly.pdbx_strand_id
1 'polypeptide(L)'
;MNSGNKGFTLVELMLTLAVFAILAVIALPSFKSSIDNSRADTEVNDLMRGLSYARLEAIDRGISTRIRPQVANSAWTSQLVVMSVADDAAGRTNYYQVISPMNSGAALNVTAGVSSLDFNNLGGVSAAATFVYTRGAETRTVNVCLNGRVVLGSC
;
A
#
# COMPACT_ATOMS: atom_id res chain seq x y z
N MET A 1 46.20 40.02 23.33
CA MET A 1 45.52 38.92 23.99
C MET A 1 45.41 37.77 22.98
N ASN A 2 46.27 36.74 23.08
CA ASN A 2 46.20 35.57 22.18
C ASN A 2 45.18 34.59 22.75
N SER A 3 44.02 34.45 22.07
CA SER A 3 43.09 33.39 22.37
C SER A 3 43.68 32.10 21.80
N GLY A 4 44.23 31.26 22.64
CA GLY A 4 44.73 29.97 22.27
C GLY A 4 43.60 29.08 21.74
N ASN A 5 43.61 28.74 20.44
CA ASN A 5 42.73 27.76 19.86
C ASN A 5 43.03 26.40 20.51
N LYS A 6 42.16 25.93 21.39
CA LYS A 6 42.23 24.57 21.93
C LYS A 6 41.74 23.61 20.88
N GLY A 7 42.65 22.84 20.27
CA GLY A 7 42.30 21.76 19.35
C GLY A 7 41.68 20.59 20.11
N PHE A 8 40.85 19.80 19.42
CA PHE A 8 40.31 18.54 19.93
C PHE A 8 41.40 17.52 20.12
N THR A 9 41.36 16.76 21.21
CA THR A 9 42.28 15.64 21.43
C THR A 9 41.77 14.39 20.67
N LEU A 10 42.71 13.54 20.27
CA LEU A 10 42.41 12.27 19.60
C LEU A 10 41.53 11.38 20.49
N VAL A 11 41.73 11.39 21.79
CA VAL A 11 40.96 10.62 22.78
C VAL A 11 39.51 11.12 22.84
N GLU A 12 39.30 12.44 22.80
CA GLU A 12 37.99 13.05 22.82
C GLU A 12 37.19 12.70 21.55
N LEU A 13 37.84 12.66 20.39
CA LEU A 13 37.24 12.20 19.15
C LEU A 13 36.82 10.72 19.23
N MET A 14 37.69 9.85 19.75
CA MET A 14 37.38 8.42 19.90
C MET A 14 36.22 8.20 20.87
N LEU A 15 36.16 8.95 21.97
CA LEU A 15 35.06 8.85 22.93
C LEU A 15 33.73 9.30 22.31
N THR A 16 33.72 10.41 21.57
CA THR A 16 32.50 10.90 20.89
C THR A 16 32.01 9.91 19.84
N LEU A 17 32.90 9.30 19.04
CA LEU A 17 32.55 8.26 18.08
C LEU A 17 32.00 7.01 18.76
N ALA A 18 32.57 6.59 19.89
CA ALA A 18 32.06 5.43 20.64
C ALA A 18 30.63 5.66 21.15
N VAL A 19 30.38 6.84 21.74
CA VAL A 19 29.03 7.22 22.22
C VAL A 19 28.05 7.31 21.04
N PHE A 20 28.45 7.91 19.92
CA PHE A 20 27.63 8.02 18.73
C PHE A 20 27.27 6.65 18.16
N ALA A 21 28.22 5.71 18.12
CA ALA A 21 27.99 4.34 17.66
C ALA A 21 26.92 3.62 18.52
N ILE A 22 26.97 3.77 19.83
CA ILE A 22 25.99 3.18 20.75
C ILE A 22 24.59 3.76 20.49
N LEU A 23 24.48 5.08 20.35
CA LEU A 23 23.20 5.75 20.06
C LEU A 23 22.63 5.35 18.70
N ALA A 24 23.50 5.20 17.69
CA ALA A 24 23.07 4.78 16.35
C ALA A 24 22.46 3.37 16.35
N VAL A 25 23.01 2.42 17.09
CA VAL A 25 22.47 1.05 17.17
C VAL A 25 21.05 1.02 17.74
N ILE A 26 20.74 1.91 18.68
CA ILE A 26 19.39 1.99 19.28
C ILE A 26 18.41 2.76 18.35
N ALA A 27 18.87 3.80 17.67
CA ALA A 27 18.04 4.67 16.85
C ALA A 27 17.60 4.04 15.52
N LEU A 28 18.48 3.27 14.87
CA LEU A 28 18.26 2.69 13.54
C LEU A 28 17.01 1.77 13.46
N PRO A 29 16.78 0.81 14.38
CA PRO A 29 15.62 -0.07 14.28
C PRO A 29 14.30 0.68 14.48
N SER A 30 14.26 1.67 15.36
CA SER A 30 13.07 2.50 15.59
C SER A 30 12.71 3.33 14.36
N PHE A 31 13.72 3.88 13.68
CA PHE A 31 13.52 4.66 12.45
C PHE A 31 12.99 3.80 11.30
N LYS A 32 13.51 2.58 11.14
CA LYS A 32 13.01 1.63 10.14
C LYS A 32 11.54 1.27 10.36
N SER A 33 11.15 0.97 11.60
CA SER A 33 9.75 0.67 11.93
C SER A 33 8.82 1.86 11.62
N SER A 34 9.26 3.09 11.91
CA SER A 34 8.48 4.30 11.58
C SER A 34 8.27 4.48 10.08
N ILE A 35 9.32 4.19 9.27
CA ILE A 35 9.22 4.26 7.81
C ILE A 35 8.27 3.17 7.29
N ASP A 36 8.39 1.93 7.77
CA ASP A 36 7.56 0.81 7.34
C ASP A 36 6.09 1.06 7.69
N ASN A 37 5.80 1.62 8.86
CA ASN A 37 4.45 2.03 9.27
C ASN A 37 3.88 3.12 8.34
N SER A 38 4.63 4.19 8.08
CA SER A 38 4.19 5.27 7.19
C SER A 38 3.95 4.79 5.75
N ARG A 39 4.79 3.89 5.25
CA ARG A 39 4.60 3.26 3.93
C ARG A 39 3.38 2.36 3.91
N ALA A 40 3.16 1.56 4.97
CA ALA A 40 1.99 0.70 5.09
C ALA A 40 0.70 1.51 5.02
N ASP A 41 0.63 2.61 5.76
CA ASP A 41 -0.55 3.48 5.75
C ASP A 41 -0.77 4.13 4.37
N THR A 42 0.29 4.57 3.70
CA THR A 42 0.21 5.16 2.36
C THR A 42 -0.30 4.13 1.33
N GLU A 43 0.33 2.96 1.25
CA GLU A 43 -0.01 1.92 0.26
C GLU A 43 -1.41 1.35 0.48
N VAL A 44 -1.82 1.18 1.75
CA VAL A 44 -3.18 0.75 2.09
C VAL A 44 -4.22 1.80 1.73
N ASN A 45 -3.93 3.08 1.98
CA ASN A 45 -4.82 4.17 1.58
C ASN A 45 -4.94 4.29 0.05
N ASP A 46 -3.87 4.05 -0.70
CA ASP A 46 -3.89 4.04 -2.16
C ASP A 46 -4.75 2.88 -2.69
N LEU A 47 -4.64 1.68 -2.09
CA LEU A 47 -5.50 0.55 -2.40
C LEU A 47 -6.98 0.87 -2.11
N MET A 48 -7.28 1.42 -0.93
CA MET A 48 -8.65 1.78 -0.54
C MET A 48 -9.25 2.84 -1.48
N ARG A 49 -8.44 3.82 -1.90
CA ARG A 49 -8.85 4.84 -2.89
C ARG A 49 -9.15 4.20 -4.23
N GLY A 50 -8.30 3.29 -4.70
CA GLY A 50 -8.53 2.58 -5.96
C GLY A 50 -9.78 1.71 -5.95
N LEU A 51 -10.01 0.96 -4.86
CA LEU A 51 -11.24 0.17 -4.66
C LEU A 51 -12.48 1.05 -4.61
N SER A 52 -12.43 2.16 -3.86
CA SER A 52 -13.53 3.12 -3.77
C SER A 52 -13.80 3.81 -5.10
N TYR A 53 -12.76 4.14 -5.86
CA TYR A 53 -12.87 4.71 -7.20
C TYR A 53 -13.56 3.74 -8.16
N ALA A 54 -13.15 2.46 -8.17
CA ALA A 54 -13.81 1.44 -9.00
C ALA A 54 -15.31 1.33 -8.69
N ARG A 55 -15.67 1.39 -7.41
CA ARG A 55 -17.08 1.41 -6.99
C ARG A 55 -17.83 2.64 -7.50
N LEU A 56 -17.24 3.83 -7.35
CA LEU A 56 -17.84 5.09 -7.79
C LEU A 56 -18.05 5.13 -9.31
N GLU A 57 -17.06 4.67 -10.09
CA GLU A 57 -17.18 4.57 -11.55
C GLU A 57 -18.28 3.59 -11.97
N ALA A 58 -18.49 2.51 -11.22
CA ALA A 58 -19.57 1.57 -11.50
C ALA A 58 -20.96 2.24 -11.33
N ILE A 59 -21.12 3.02 -10.27
CA ILE A 59 -22.36 3.75 -9.98
C ILE A 59 -22.56 4.89 -10.99
N ASP A 60 -21.53 5.70 -11.22
CA ASP A 60 -21.61 6.89 -12.08
C ASP A 60 -21.92 6.52 -13.54
N ARG A 61 -21.28 5.48 -14.05
CA ARG A 61 -21.50 5.02 -15.44
C ARG A 61 -22.68 4.06 -15.58
N GLY A 62 -23.23 3.55 -14.47
CA GLY A 62 -24.31 2.56 -14.49
C GLY A 62 -23.90 1.20 -15.08
N ILE A 63 -22.60 0.87 -15.11
CA ILE A 63 -22.04 -0.35 -15.66
C ILE A 63 -21.16 -1.06 -14.64
N SER A 64 -20.94 -2.36 -14.82
CA SER A 64 -20.00 -3.09 -13.95
C SER A 64 -18.55 -2.70 -14.24
N THR A 65 -17.81 -2.34 -13.18
CA THR A 65 -16.38 -2.05 -13.25
C THR A 65 -15.58 -3.13 -12.55
N ARG A 66 -14.34 -3.30 -12.98
CA ARG A 66 -13.39 -4.27 -12.48
C ARG A 66 -12.11 -3.57 -12.02
N ILE A 67 -11.60 -3.99 -10.87
CA ILE A 67 -10.23 -3.69 -10.45
C ILE A 67 -9.44 -5.00 -10.41
N ARG A 68 -8.25 -4.99 -11.00
CA ARG A 68 -7.34 -6.14 -11.04
C ARG A 68 -5.90 -5.71 -11.26
N PRO A 69 -4.91 -6.61 -11.04
CA PRO A 69 -3.56 -6.42 -11.54
C PRO A 69 -3.57 -6.18 -13.06
N GLN A 70 -2.76 -5.24 -13.54
CA GLN A 70 -2.69 -4.92 -14.98
C GLN A 70 -2.31 -6.13 -15.81
N VAL A 71 -1.32 -6.90 -15.36
CA VAL A 71 -0.98 -8.19 -15.94
C VAL A 71 -1.83 -9.26 -15.25
N ALA A 72 -2.60 -10.01 -16.02
CA ALA A 72 -3.47 -11.05 -15.49
C ALA A 72 -2.69 -12.07 -14.63
N ASN A 73 -3.29 -12.48 -13.51
CA ASN A 73 -2.71 -13.40 -12.53
C ASN A 73 -1.43 -12.93 -11.83
N SER A 74 -1.07 -11.66 -11.96
CA SER A 74 -0.01 -11.05 -11.15
C SER A 74 -0.47 -10.81 -9.71
N ALA A 75 0.49 -10.62 -8.81
CA ALA A 75 0.19 -10.28 -7.42
C ALA A 75 -0.54 -8.93 -7.32
N TRP A 76 -1.43 -8.80 -6.35
CA TRP A 76 -2.14 -7.54 -6.06
C TRP A 76 -1.24 -6.39 -5.58
N THR A 77 0.03 -6.69 -5.27
CA THR A 77 1.07 -5.69 -5.01
C THR A 77 1.62 -5.05 -6.29
N SER A 78 1.34 -5.63 -7.47
CA SER A 78 1.72 -5.06 -8.76
C SER A 78 0.83 -3.87 -9.12
N GLN A 79 1.10 -3.25 -10.26
CA GLN A 79 0.26 -2.17 -10.79
C GLN A 79 -1.18 -2.66 -10.97
N LEU A 80 -2.16 -1.92 -10.42
CA LEU A 80 -3.57 -2.24 -10.55
C LEU A 80 -4.24 -1.29 -11.55
N VAL A 81 -5.29 -1.80 -12.21
CA VAL A 81 -6.08 -1.04 -13.17
C VAL A 81 -7.56 -1.16 -12.85
N VAL A 82 -8.28 -0.05 -13.08
CA VAL A 82 -9.74 0.02 -13.02
C VAL A 82 -10.27 0.21 -14.42
N MET A 83 -11.23 -0.60 -14.82
CA MET A 83 -11.82 -0.59 -16.17
C MET A 83 -13.23 -1.17 -16.16
N SER A 84 -13.98 -1.09 -17.28
CA SER A 84 -15.25 -1.81 -17.38
C SER A 84 -14.99 -3.32 -17.49
N VAL A 85 -15.93 -4.11 -16.95
CA VAL A 85 -15.89 -5.58 -17.12
C VAL A 85 -15.99 -5.96 -18.61
N ALA A 86 -16.74 -5.18 -19.39
CA ALA A 86 -16.89 -5.42 -20.84
C ALA A 86 -15.59 -5.16 -21.62
N ASP A 87 -14.83 -4.11 -21.26
CA ASP A 87 -13.56 -3.82 -21.91
C ASP A 87 -12.51 -4.87 -21.54
N ASP A 88 -12.49 -5.32 -20.29
CA ASP A 88 -11.60 -6.38 -19.86
C ASP A 88 -11.88 -7.70 -20.59
N ALA A 89 -13.15 -8.09 -20.70
CA ALA A 89 -13.57 -9.28 -21.45
C ALA A 89 -13.23 -9.21 -22.95
N ALA A 90 -13.20 -8.00 -23.50
CA ALA A 90 -12.83 -7.75 -24.91
C ALA A 90 -11.31 -7.57 -25.11
N GLY A 91 -10.50 -7.71 -24.05
CA GLY A 91 -9.05 -7.52 -24.11
C GLY A 91 -8.62 -6.08 -24.40
N ARG A 92 -9.50 -5.09 -24.14
CA ARG A 92 -9.17 -3.68 -24.34
C ARG A 92 -8.38 -3.13 -23.15
N THR A 93 -7.64 -2.07 -23.38
CA THR A 93 -6.82 -1.37 -22.37
C THR A 93 -7.36 0.00 -22.02
N ASN A 94 -8.70 0.16 -22.04
CA ASN A 94 -9.37 1.40 -21.68
C ASN A 94 -9.45 1.53 -20.16
N TYR A 95 -8.35 1.91 -19.54
CA TYR A 95 -8.28 2.07 -18.08
C TYR A 95 -8.87 3.42 -17.65
N TYR A 96 -9.77 3.39 -16.67
CA TYR A 96 -10.31 4.58 -16.01
C TYR A 96 -9.30 5.14 -15.01
N GLN A 97 -8.59 4.24 -14.32
CA GLN A 97 -7.52 4.60 -13.40
C GLN A 97 -6.44 3.52 -13.40
N VAL A 98 -5.22 3.97 -13.18
CA VAL A 98 -4.04 3.12 -12.94
C VAL A 98 -3.50 3.46 -11.56
N ILE A 99 -3.32 2.43 -10.73
CA ILE A 99 -2.80 2.55 -9.36
C ILE A 99 -1.38 2.01 -9.38
N SER A 100 -0.44 2.81 -8.85
CA SER A 100 0.98 2.44 -8.82
C SER A 100 1.22 1.14 -8.04
N PRO A 101 2.22 0.35 -8.42
CA PRO A 101 2.59 -0.84 -7.67
C PRO A 101 3.07 -0.48 -6.27
N MET A 102 2.87 -1.38 -5.32
CA MET A 102 3.42 -1.24 -3.97
C MET A 102 4.95 -1.39 -4.00
N ASN A 103 5.62 -0.73 -3.07
CA ASN A 103 7.08 -0.80 -2.98
C ASN A 103 7.55 -2.21 -2.56
N SER A 104 8.79 -2.54 -2.89
CA SER A 104 9.41 -3.80 -2.49
C SER A 104 9.32 -4.01 -0.98
N GLY A 105 9.05 -5.24 -0.56
CA GLY A 105 8.86 -5.63 0.85
C GLY A 105 7.41 -5.56 1.33
N ALA A 106 6.46 -5.09 0.50
CA ALA A 106 5.03 -5.25 0.75
C ALA A 106 4.56 -6.64 0.28
N ALA A 107 3.65 -7.26 1.03
CA ALA A 107 2.87 -8.40 0.59
C ALA A 107 1.38 -8.09 0.77
N LEU A 108 0.57 -8.55 -0.17
CA LEU A 108 -0.87 -8.37 -0.14
C LEU A 108 -1.54 -9.71 -0.45
N ASN A 109 -2.14 -10.32 0.57
CA ASN A 109 -2.90 -11.56 0.45
C ASN A 109 -4.38 -11.22 0.33
N VAL A 110 -5.04 -11.80 -0.67
CA VAL A 110 -6.48 -11.61 -0.88
C VAL A 110 -7.20 -12.90 -0.52
N THR A 111 -8.17 -12.81 0.38
CA THR A 111 -8.98 -13.98 0.77
C THR A 111 -9.78 -14.48 -0.44
N ALA A 112 -9.87 -15.80 -0.58
CA ALA A 112 -10.48 -16.53 -1.68
C ALA A 112 -9.71 -16.49 -3.02
N GLY A 113 -8.45 -16.01 -3.04
CA GLY A 113 -7.60 -16.10 -4.23
C GLY A 113 -8.16 -15.38 -5.46
N VAL A 114 -8.96 -14.33 -5.27
CA VAL A 114 -9.58 -13.58 -6.39
C VAL A 114 -8.51 -12.86 -7.20
N SER A 115 -8.52 -13.07 -8.50
CA SER A 115 -7.64 -12.38 -9.46
C SER A 115 -8.16 -11.00 -9.88
N SER A 116 -9.45 -10.74 -9.63
CA SER A 116 -10.12 -9.46 -9.89
C SER A 116 -11.29 -9.25 -8.94
N LEU A 117 -11.69 -8.00 -8.74
CA LEU A 117 -12.87 -7.65 -7.97
C LEU A 117 -13.79 -6.79 -8.84
N ASP A 118 -15.06 -7.20 -8.94
CA ASP A 118 -16.07 -6.56 -9.76
C ASP A 118 -17.10 -5.84 -8.89
N PHE A 119 -17.32 -4.56 -9.20
CA PHE A 119 -18.41 -3.77 -8.65
C PHE A 119 -19.55 -3.68 -9.67
N ASN A 120 -20.76 -4.00 -9.27
CA ASN A 120 -21.95 -3.84 -10.12
C ASN A 120 -22.38 -2.36 -10.22
N ASN A 121 -23.31 -2.07 -11.08
CA ASN A 121 -23.85 -0.72 -11.32
C ASN A 121 -24.53 -0.06 -10.10
N LEU A 122 -24.80 -0.82 -9.04
CA LEU A 122 -25.29 -0.30 -7.75
C LEU A 122 -24.16 -0.13 -6.73
N GLY A 123 -22.92 -0.41 -7.13
CA GLY A 123 -21.72 -0.31 -6.29
C GLY A 123 -21.52 -1.45 -5.31
N GLY A 124 -22.27 -2.55 -5.41
CA GLY A 124 -22.09 -3.77 -4.62
C GLY A 124 -21.13 -4.74 -5.30
N VAL A 125 -20.66 -5.73 -4.56
CA VAL A 125 -19.85 -6.84 -5.05
C VAL A 125 -20.58 -8.17 -4.88
N SER A 126 -20.26 -9.15 -5.74
CA SER A 126 -20.88 -10.48 -5.68
C SER A 126 -20.42 -11.30 -4.46
N ALA A 127 -19.21 -11.05 -3.98
CA ALA A 127 -18.63 -11.67 -2.80
C ALA A 127 -17.76 -10.64 -2.06
N ALA A 128 -17.82 -10.67 -0.74
CA ALA A 128 -16.94 -9.85 0.08
C ALA A 128 -15.48 -10.29 -0.11
N ALA A 129 -14.56 -9.34 -0.12
CA ALA A 129 -13.13 -9.60 -0.28
C ALA A 129 -12.35 -8.99 0.89
N THR A 130 -11.37 -9.73 1.39
CA THR A 130 -10.46 -9.26 2.44
C THR A 130 -9.05 -9.21 1.89
N PHE A 131 -8.43 -8.05 2.01
CA PHE A 131 -7.05 -7.78 1.61
C PHE A 131 -6.21 -7.65 2.90
N VAL A 132 -5.29 -8.57 3.12
CA VAL A 132 -4.35 -8.52 4.23
C VAL A 132 -3.00 -8.03 3.72
N TYR A 133 -2.70 -6.80 4.04
CA TYR A 133 -1.42 -6.16 3.73
C TYR A 133 -0.42 -6.43 4.85
N THR A 134 0.83 -6.75 4.49
CA THR A 134 1.94 -6.90 5.44
C THR A 134 3.21 -6.23 4.92
N ARG A 135 3.94 -5.56 5.82
CA ARG A 135 5.27 -4.98 5.57
C ARG A 135 6.09 -5.03 6.86
N GLY A 136 7.15 -5.83 6.87
CA GLY A 136 7.90 -6.06 8.10
C GLY A 136 7.00 -6.60 9.22
N ALA A 137 6.89 -5.90 10.34
CA ALA A 137 5.98 -6.24 11.44
C ALA A 137 4.57 -5.63 11.29
N GLU A 138 4.38 -4.73 10.33
CA GLU A 138 3.11 -4.02 10.15
C GLU A 138 2.11 -4.86 9.38
N THR A 139 0.88 -4.95 9.90
CA THR A 139 -0.24 -5.62 9.25
C THR A 139 -1.44 -4.70 9.20
N ARG A 140 -2.11 -4.63 8.06
CA ARG A 140 -3.36 -3.88 7.86
C ARG A 140 -4.36 -4.75 7.11
N THR A 141 -5.62 -4.68 7.50
CA THR A 141 -6.69 -5.44 6.84
C THR A 141 -7.70 -4.50 6.24
N VAL A 142 -7.90 -4.60 4.92
CA VAL A 142 -8.92 -3.86 4.18
C VAL A 142 -10.00 -4.84 3.75
N ASN A 143 -11.25 -4.52 4.07
CA ASN A 143 -12.39 -5.33 3.68
C ASN A 143 -13.27 -4.58 2.68
N VAL A 144 -13.72 -5.29 1.65
CA VAL A 144 -14.78 -4.86 0.75
C VAL A 144 -16.04 -5.64 1.09
N CYS A 145 -17.00 -4.94 1.65
CA CYS A 145 -18.28 -5.53 2.08
C CYS A 145 -19.20 -5.79 0.86
N LEU A 146 -20.20 -6.65 1.00
CA LEU A 146 -21.13 -6.99 -0.08
C LEU A 146 -21.83 -5.76 -0.70
N ASN A 147 -22.08 -4.72 0.10
CA ASN A 147 -22.61 -3.45 -0.39
C ASN A 147 -21.54 -2.56 -1.09
N GLY A 148 -20.33 -3.09 -1.29
CA GLY A 148 -19.20 -2.43 -1.91
C GLY A 148 -18.49 -1.39 -1.04
N ARG A 149 -18.84 -1.25 0.24
CA ARG A 149 -18.13 -0.36 1.15
C ARG A 149 -16.74 -0.89 1.42
N VAL A 150 -15.74 -0.03 1.27
CA VAL A 150 -14.32 -0.33 1.56
C VAL A 150 -14.00 0.21 2.95
N VAL A 151 -13.51 -0.65 3.83
CA VAL A 151 -13.22 -0.31 5.23
C VAL A 151 -11.91 -0.91 5.71
N LEU A 152 -11.25 -0.23 6.65
CA LEU A 152 -10.19 -0.83 7.46
C LEU A 152 -10.85 -1.63 8.60
N GLY A 153 -10.40 -2.87 8.80
CA GLY A 153 -10.98 -3.75 9.81
C GLY A 153 -12.22 -4.50 9.29
N SER A 154 -13.23 -4.71 10.13
CA SER A 154 -14.40 -5.55 9.81
C SER A 154 -15.52 -4.79 9.07
N CYS A 155 -16.31 -5.52 8.29
CA CYS A 155 -17.54 -5.04 7.66
C CYS A 155 -18.69 -4.83 8.66
#